data_f7898c00b0df6fda81966dd4b719bd12
#
_entry.id   f7898c00b0df6fda81966dd4b719bd12
#
_cell.length_a   1.000
_cell.length_b   1.000
_cell.length_c   1.000
_cell.angle_alpha   90.00
_cell.angle_beta   90.00
_cell.angle_gamma   90.00
#
_symmetry.space_group_name_H-M   'P 1'
#
loop_
_entity.id
_entity.type
_entity.pdbx_description
1 polymer ?
#
loop_
_entity_poly.entity_id
_entity_poly.type
_entity_poly.pdbx_seq_one_letter_code
_entity_poly.pdbx_strand_id
1 'polypeptide(L)'
;MEDRKEFLIYSKVYIEEVHIGLSAKTSKVVGTIEFEEDDLIYEGLGHKYFNGKLDLYRQNYYIGEWLVDLWGRDKAGTLIGESIFGGYAEAEWEGDSTIALLRFWKLTKVEEKVKRGRNYYVIYSGKRHWDIDEELYQREKDFLPVLFSLTTDPANDVEFEADDVFYINNGFNTVAVVKSEDENLHYKDCLTIPPTVSFRKKSYTVTEIRDVQDCNELTEVKLPDTITLIARNAFFGSHNIQTINLPEGIKTIEEGAFWGCTKIQKIDLPKNCGVARYAFAFCEGLKEISLNEQTSYDSETFRNCISLEKIVLPQTVRELRHGVFRGCSNLKKVELNEGLKSIDGDCFAGCAIEELRIPKTVGVIDAPLECNSLKNIIVDPDNDKLRSVDGVVYSEGMKRLEVCPTGKEGEVVIPDGVVYIESHAFQSCSSITKVVVPDSVLFIGWESFYGCRNLHTVIIGNGVDRIQKNTFSYCENLSTLVIGNSVENIEEKAFYGCKSLTRVDLPSTIKHYSMSLFEKCPNLTELTMPEWMERHRKDIMDYASGKKSTGWF
;
A
#
# COMPACT_ATOMS: atom_id res chain seq x y z
N MET A 1 22.36 33.28 -22.36
CA MET A 1 22.42 32.07 -21.52
C MET A 1 21.72 30.97 -22.29
N GLU A 2 22.40 29.86 -22.50
CA GLU A 2 21.84 28.73 -23.26
C GLU A 2 20.70 28.13 -22.45
N ASP A 3 19.56 27.90 -23.11
CA ASP A 3 18.40 27.24 -22.55
C ASP A 3 18.70 25.73 -22.41
N ARG A 4 19.62 25.38 -21.51
CA ARG A 4 20.04 24.01 -21.22
C ARG A 4 19.30 23.48 -20.01
N LYS A 5 18.74 22.27 -20.10
CA LYS A 5 18.03 21.60 -19.04
C LYS A 5 18.82 20.35 -18.64
N GLU A 6 19.18 20.25 -17.40
CA GLU A 6 19.98 19.15 -16.85
C GLU A 6 19.17 18.36 -15.82
N PHE A 7 19.21 17.03 -15.93
CA PHE A 7 18.49 16.12 -15.06
C PHE A 7 19.46 15.10 -14.49
N LEU A 8 19.43 14.90 -13.18
CA LEU A 8 20.15 13.84 -12.51
C LEU A 8 19.25 12.60 -12.42
N ILE A 9 19.69 11.49 -13.01
CA ILE A 9 18.98 10.22 -13.04
C ILE A 9 19.73 9.24 -12.16
N TYR A 10 19.06 8.68 -11.17
CA TYR A 10 19.57 7.56 -10.38
C TYR A 10 19.08 6.25 -10.98
N SER A 11 19.96 5.28 -11.19
CA SER A 11 19.60 3.97 -11.71
C SER A 11 18.68 3.26 -10.73
N LYS A 12 17.56 2.85 -11.22
CA LYS A 12 16.34 2.40 -10.56
C LYS A 12 15.50 3.54 -9.99
N VAL A 13 14.78 4.20 -10.91
CA VAL A 13 13.45 4.77 -10.69
C VAL A 13 13.35 6.24 -10.30
N TYR A 14 14.37 6.96 -9.82
CA TYR A 14 14.12 8.32 -9.34
C TYR A 14 14.98 9.38 -10.04
N ILE A 15 14.33 10.39 -10.60
CA ILE A 15 14.96 11.67 -10.95
C ILE A 15 14.73 12.61 -9.79
N GLU A 16 15.78 13.02 -9.12
CA GLU A 16 15.65 13.94 -7.98
C GLU A 16 15.40 15.39 -8.42
N GLU A 17 15.91 15.84 -9.56
CA GLU A 17 15.70 17.20 -10.05
C GLU A 17 15.76 17.29 -11.57
N VAL A 18 14.70 17.86 -12.16
CA VAL A 18 14.65 18.22 -13.56
C VAL A 18 14.61 19.74 -13.69
N HIS A 19 15.69 20.37 -14.16
CA HIS A 19 15.70 21.80 -14.44
C HIS A 19 15.19 22.08 -15.84
N ILE A 20 13.92 22.46 -15.96
CA ILE A 20 13.36 22.97 -17.20
C ILE A 20 13.63 24.47 -17.25
N GLY A 21 14.80 24.86 -17.76
CA GLY A 21 15.15 26.26 -17.95
C GLY A 21 14.32 26.92 -19.06
N LEU A 22 13.37 27.73 -18.71
CA LEU A 22 12.66 28.65 -19.58
C LEU A 22 12.92 30.03 -19.03
N SER A 23 13.90 30.75 -19.61
CA SER A 23 14.31 32.10 -19.19
C SER A 23 14.38 32.33 -17.67
N ALA A 24 15.48 32.78 -17.16
CA ALA A 24 15.86 33.31 -15.84
C ALA A 24 15.13 32.85 -14.54
N LYS A 25 14.02 32.10 -14.60
CA LYS A 25 13.33 31.45 -13.48
C LYS A 25 13.23 29.96 -13.78
N THR A 26 14.09 29.19 -13.17
CA THR A 26 14.09 27.71 -13.25
C THR A 26 12.93 27.15 -12.45
N SER A 27 11.95 26.53 -13.13
CA SER A 27 11.00 25.66 -12.42
C SER A 27 11.66 24.31 -12.17
N LYS A 28 11.62 23.88 -10.92
CA LYS A 28 12.10 22.57 -10.50
C LYS A 28 11.03 21.52 -10.83
N VAL A 29 11.36 20.57 -11.69
CA VAL A 29 10.53 19.41 -12.01
C VAL A 29 11.23 18.20 -11.45
N VAL A 30 10.52 17.43 -10.65
CA VAL A 30 10.98 16.14 -10.13
C VAL A 30 10.34 15.04 -10.95
N GLY A 31 11.10 14.05 -11.36
CA GLY A 31 10.60 12.96 -12.17
C GLY A 31 11.14 11.60 -11.74
N THR A 32 10.50 10.54 -12.20
CA THR A 32 10.96 9.17 -12.06
C THR A 32 11.18 8.56 -13.43
N ILE A 33 12.25 7.79 -13.60
CA ILE A 33 12.43 6.92 -14.76
C ILE A 33 12.33 5.50 -14.26
N GLU A 34 11.38 4.73 -14.79
CA GLU A 34 11.33 3.30 -14.59
C GLU A 34 12.16 2.61 -15.67
N PHE A 35 13.18 1.88 -15.21
CA PHE A 35 13.99 1.01 -16.04
C PHE A 35 13.73 -0.44 -15.64
N GLU A 36 13.27 -1.25 -16.54
CA GLU A 36 13.41 -2.69 -16.40
C GLU A 36 14.80 -3.11 -16.90
N GLU A 37 15.42 -4.13 -16.32
CA GLU A 37 16.77 -4.60 -16.72
C GLU A 37 16.83 -4.99 -18.21
N ASP A 38 15.68 -5.33 -18.80
CA ASP A 38 15.52 -5.70 -20.22
C ASP A 38 15.45 -4.49 -21.17
N ASP A 39 15.28 -3.26 -20.66
CA ASP A 39 15.24 -2.02 -21.49
C ASP A 39 16.64 -1.55 -21.90
N LEU A 40 17.70 -2.14 -21.35
CA LEU A 40 19.07 -1.92 -21.77
C LEU A 40 19.45 -2.87 -22.90
N ILE A 41 19.09 -2.53 -24.12
CA ILE A 41 19.52 -3.29 -25.31
C ILE A 41 20.97 -2.97 -25.62
N TYR A 42 21.85 -3.98 -25.46
CA TYR A 42 23.25 -3.92 -25.82
C TYR A 42 23.45 -4.58 -27.18
N GLU A 43 23.68 -3.84 -28.23
CA GLU A 43 24.18 -4.44 -29.47
C GLU A 43 25.57 -3.95 -29.82
N GLY A 44 26.44 -4.93 -30.09
CA GLY A 44 27.86 -4.75 -30.32
C GLY A 44 28.17 -3.79 -31.47
N LEU A 45 28.84 -2.74 -31.12
CA LEU A 45 29.65 -1.76 -31.84
C LEU A 45 29.83 -0.50 -30.96
N GLY A 46 29.69 -0.62 -29.65
CA GLY A 46 29.93 0.49 -28.70
C GLY A 46 28.74 1.43 -28.50
N HIS A 47 27.53 1.06 -28.94
CA HIS A 47 26.30 1.78 -28.71
C HIS A 47 25.50 1.11 -27.59
N LYS A 48 25.08 1.88 -26.59
CA LYS A 48 24.08 1.45 -25.60
C LYS A 48 22.77 2.10 -25.98
N TYR A 49 21.77 1.29 -26.23
CA TYR A 49 20.38 1.73 -26.40
C TYR A 49 19.68 1.66 -25.08
N PHE A 50 18.88 2.64 -24.84
CA PHE A 50 18.09 2.77 -23.65
C PHE A 50 16.70 3.25 -24.05
N ASN A 51 15.67 2.47 -23.73
CA ASN A 51 14.28 2.84 -23.93
C ASN A 51 13.62 2.86 -22.56
N GLY A 52 13.26 4.02 -22.06
CA GLY A 52 12.71 4.20 -20.74
C GLY A 52 11.58 5.21 -20.70
N LYS A 53 10.71 5.03 -19.74
CA LYS A 53 9.59 5.93 -19.46
C LYS A 53 10.01 6.94 -18.42
N LEU A 54 9.88 8.21 -18.72
CA LEU A 54 10.18 9.32 -17.82
C LEU A 54 8.88 9.92 -17.29
N ASP A 55 8.60 9.71 -16.03
CA ASP A 55 7.46 10.34 -15.35
C ASP A 55 7.89 11.69 -14.78
N LEU A 56 7.28 12.77 -15.24
CA LEU A 56 7.63 14.13 -14.86
C LEU A 56 6.70 14.68 -13.80
N TYR A 57 7.29 15.20 -12.73
CA TYR A 57 6.59 15.86 -11.64
C TYR A 57 7.09 17.29 -11.47
N ARG A 58 6.19 18.21 -11.16
CA ARG A 58 6.51 19.58 -10.77
C ARG A 58 6.16 19.78 -9.31
N GLN A 59 7.12 20.16 -8.47
CA GLN A 59 6.92 20.31 -7.02
C GLN A 59 6.25 19.09 -6.37
N ASN A 60 6.66 17.88 -6.78
CA ASN A 60 6.07 16.59 -6.41
C ASN A 60 4.70 16.26 -7.07
N TYR A 61 4.26 17.01 -8.06
CA TYR A 61 3.06 16.72 -8.84
C TYR A 61 3.41 16.12 -10.19
N TYR A 62 2.66 15.07 -10.57
CA TYR A 62 2.83 14.42 -11.86
C TYR A 62 2.40 15.34 -13.00
N ILE A 63 3.27 15.61 -13.96
CA ILE A 63 3.01 16.49 -15.11
C ILE A 63 2.99 15.78 -16.46
N GLY A 64 3.27 14.48 -16.50
CA GLY A 64 3.21 13.68 -17.71
C GLY A 64 4.31 12.65 -17.83
N GLU A 65 4.20 11.81 -18.84
CA GLU A 65 5.17 10.78 -19.19
C GLU A 65 5.94 11.20 -20.45
N TRP A 66 7.26 11.00 -20.43
CA TRP A 66 8.10 11.14 -21.61
C TRP A 66 8.78 9.81 -21.89
N LEU A 67 8.66 9.34 -23.10
CA LEU A 67 9.45 8.21 -23.58
C LEU A 67 10.78 8.76 -24.11
N VAL A 68 11.89 8.20 -23.69
CA VAL A 68 13.23 8.61 -24.04
C VAL A 68 13.98 7.44 -24.64
N ASP A 69 14.48 7.63 -25.84
CA ASP A 69 15.28 6.66 -26.59
C ASP A 69 16.73 7.17 -26.65
N LEU A 70 17.65 6.51 -25.96
CA LEU A 70 19.08 6.87 -25.97
C LEU A 70 19.85 5.87 -26.84
N TRP A 71 20.44 6.34 -27.96
CA TRP A 71 20.98 5.45 -28.99
C TRP A 71 22.46 5.63 -29.33
N GLY A 72 23.23 6.40 -28.60
CA GLY A 72 24.66 6.53 -28.88
C GLY A 72 25.42 7.40 -27.92
N ARG A 73 26.73 7.53 -28.18
CA ARG A 73 27.59 8.49 -27.51
C ARG A 73 28.22 9.43 -28.52
N ASP A 74 28.31 10.70 -28.19
CA ASP A 74 29.06 11.67 -28.99
C ASP A 74 30.59 11.47 -28.82
N LYS A 75 31.39 12.32 -29.47
CA LYS A 75 32.85 12.25 -29.40
C LYS A 75 33.41 12.57 -28.00
N ALA A 76 32.62 13.17 -27.13
CA ALA A 76 32.97 13.48 -25.75
C ALA A 76 32.54 12.37 -24.77
N GLY A 77 31.86 11.33 -25.27
CA GLY A 77 31.36 10.22 -24.46
C GLY A 77 29.97 10.46 -23.88
N THR A 78 29.32 11.59 -24.18
CA THR A 78 27.94 11.88 -23.76
C THR A 78 26.95 10.98 -24.50
N LEU A 79 26.05 10.33 -23.79
CA LEU A 79 24.96 9.56 -24.41
C LEU A 79 24.00 10.55 -25.10
N ILE A 80 23.67 10.26 -26.36
CA ILE A 80 22.71 11.01 -27.15
C ILE A 80 21.54 10.11 -27.55
N GLY A 81 20.36 10.69 -27.60
CA GLY A 81 19.13 10.00 -27.96
C GLY A 81 18.03 10.98 -28.30
N GLU A 82 16.87 10.45 -28.47
CA GLU A 82 15.67 11.19 -28.84
C GLU A 82 14.58 10.99 -27.79
N SER A 83 13.81 12.05 -27.55
CA SER A 83 12.56 11.90 -26.82
C SER A 83 11.42 11.91 -27.81
N ILE A 84 10.39 11.10 -27.57
CA ILE A 84 9.17 11.11 -28.39
C ILE A 84 8.42 12.46 -28.36
N PHE A 85 8.84 13.38 -27.50
CA PHE A 85 8.33 14.75 -27.44
C PHE A 85 9.16 15.76 -28.27
N GLY A 86 9.96 15.27 -29.23
CA GLY A 86 10.63 16.13 -30.21
C GLY A 86 11.79 16.94 -29.66
N GLY A 87 12.50 16.44 -28.67
CA GLY A 87 13.75 17.02 -28.17
C GLY A 87 14.87 16.00 -28.18
N TYR A 88 16.10 16.46 -28.43
CA TYR A 88 17.26 15.61 -28.25
C TYR A 88 17.62 15.52 -26.76
N ALA A 89 17.88 14.31 -26.30
CA ALA A 89 18.36 14.03 -24.97
C ALA A 89 19.86 13.69 -25.02
N GLU A 90 20.63 14.29 -24.14
CA GLU A 90 22.03 13.96 -23.89
C GLU A 90 22.14 13.42 -22.46
N ALA A 91 22.82 12.29 -22.26
CA ALA A 91 23.04 11.74 -20.92
C ALA A 91 24.53 11.48 -20.67
N GLU A 92 25.00 11.93 -19.54
CA GLU A 92 26.31 11.62 -18.99
C GLU A 92 26.18 10.71 -17.79
N TRP A 93 26.97 9.62 -17.74
CA TRP A 93 27.03 8.72 -16.60
C TRP A 93 28.17 9.16 -15.66
N GLU A 94 27.86 9.41 -14.39
CA GLU A 94 28.86 9.66 -13.36
C GLU A 94 29.20 8.34 -12.63
N GLY A 95 30.48 7.92 -12.73
CA GLY A 95 31.01 6.73 -12.04
C GLY A 95 30.51 5.40 -12.56
N ASP A 96 30.56 4.38 -11.71
CA ASP A 96 30.20 3.00 -12.02
C ASP A 96 28.68 2.77 -12.13
N SER A 97 27.94 3.64 -12.82
CA SER A 97 26.68 3.22 -13.42
C SER A 97 25.34 3.55 -12.76
N THR A 98 25.28 4.34 -11.72
CA THR A 98 23.98 4.59 -11.09
C THR A 98 23.36 5.95 -11.34
N ILE A 99 24.13 6.91 -11.82
CA ILE A 99 23.66 8.28 -12.06
C ILE A 99 23.93 8.67 -13.51
N ALA A 100 22.93 9.19 -14.19
CA ALA A 100 23.08 9.81 -15.50
C ALA A 100 22.53 11.23 -15.47
N LEU A 101 23.28 12.18 -16.05
CA LEU A 101 22.84 13.53 -16.25
C LEU A 101 22.14 13.63 -17.61
N LEU A 102 20.84 13.88 -17.61
CA LEU A 102 20.03 13.99 -18.82
C LEU A 102 19.82 15.47 -19.15
N ARG A 103 20.13 15.86 -20.38
CA ARG A 103 19.99 17.23 -20.87
C ARG A 103 18.95 17.29 -21.97
N PHE A 104 17.93 18.11 -21.81
CA PHE A 104 16.93 18.39 -22.82
C PHE A 104 17.08 19.82 -23.33
N TRP A 105 16.82 20.00 -24.62
CA TRP A 105 16.95 21.30 -25.28
C TRP A 105 15.55 21.83 -25.62
N LYS A 106 15.28 23.06 -25.22
CA LYS A 106 14.05 23.76 -25.60
C LYS A 106 14.01 23.95 -27.10
N LEU A 107 12.99 23.41 -27.75
CA LEU A 107 12.75 23.65 -29.15
C LEU A 107 12.23 25.08 -29.38
N THR A 108 12.85 25.80 -30.29
CA THR A 108 12.48 27.18 -30.66
C THR A 108 11.86 27.28 -32.03
N LYS A 109 12.14 26.33 -32.92
CA LYS A 109 11.66 26.31 -34.30
C LYS A 109 11.84 24.95 -34.94
N VAL A 110 10.95 24.61 -35.87
CA VAL A 110 11.09 23.47 -36.78
C VAL A 110 10.97 23.99 -38.20
N GLU A 111 11.88 23.59 -39.07
CA GLU A 111 11.87 23.92 -40.52
C GLU A 111 11.92 22.67 -41.38
N GLU A 112 10.98 22.54 -42.31
CA GLU A 112 11.06 21.53 -43.34
C GLU A 112 12.08 21.95 -44.42
N LYS A 113 12.94 21.02 -44.85
CA LYS A 113 13.93 21.21 -45.90
C LYS A 113 14.00 20.01 -46.81
N VAL A 114 14.47 20.24 -48.02
CA VAL A 114 14.66 19.18 -49.03
C VAL A 114 16.14 19.06 -49.37
N LYS A 115 16.66 17.83 -49.26
CA LYS A 115 18.03 17.51 -49.66
C LYS A 115 18.04 16.23 -50.54
N ARG A 116 18.54 16.35 -51.75
CA ARG A 116 18.61 15.25 -52.72
C ARG A 116 17.24 14.57 -52.97
N GLY A 117 16.16 15.37 -53.00
CA GLY A 117 14.80 14.88 -53.24
C GLY A 117 14.15 14.17 -52.06
N ARG A 118 14.70 14.22 -50.85
CA ARG A 118 14.11 13.73 -49.61
C ARG A 118 13.82 14.86 -48.68
N ASN A 119 12.68 14.84 -48.05
CA ASN A 119 12.33 15.75 -46.97
C ASN A 119 13.15 15.43 -45.72
N TYR A 120 13.59 16.45 -45.02
CA TYR A 120 14.13 16.35 -43.69
C TYR A 120 13.71 17.60 -42.90
N TYR A 121 13.75 17.49 -41.61
CA TYR A 121 13.31 18.56 -40.71
C TYR A 121 14.48 19.02 -39.88
N VAL A 122 14.61 20.33 -39.73
CA VAL A 122 15.62 20.94 -38.85
C VAL A 122 14.93 21.47 -37.63
N ILE A 123 15.28 20.89 -36.49
CA ILE A 123 14.78 21.29 -35.18
C ILE A 123 15.80 22.22 -34.54
N TYR A 124 15.36 23.37 -34.09
CA TYR A 124 16.22 24.38 -33.48
C TYR A 124 15.96 24.53 -31.99
N SER A 125 17.05 24.67 -31.22
CA SER A 125 17.04 25.16 -29.85
C SER A 125 18.02 26.32 -29.72
N GLY A 126 17.51 27.55 -29.76
CA GLY A 126 18.35 28.74 -29.84
C GLY A 126 19.22 28.73 -31.10
N LYS A 127 20.56 28.67 -30.89
CA LYS A 127 21.54 28.59 -31.99
C LYS A 127 21.91 27.17 -32.41
N ARG A 128 21.48 26.16 -31.68
CA ARG A 128 21.69 24.75 -32.01
C ARG A 128 20.59 24.25 -32.93
N HIS A 129 20.91 23.29 -33.76
CA HIS A 129 19.94 22.62 -34.60
C HIS A 129 20.31 21.15 -34.83
N TRP A 130 19.32 20.35 -35.11
CA TRP A 130 19.43 18.93 -35.45
C TRP A 130 18.63 18.67 -36.72
N ASP A 131 19.20 17.86 -37.60
CA ASP A 131 18.55 17.40 -38.82
C ASP A 131 17.90 16.04 -38.53
N ILE A 132 16.59 15.92 -38.68
CA ILE A 132 15.84 14.66 -38.54
C ILE A 132 15.23 14.28 -39.89
N ASP A 133 15.13 12.99 -40.16
CA ASP A 133 14.52 12.53 -41.39
C ASP A 133 12.98 12.57 -41.36
N GLU A 134 12.36 12.30 -42.51
CA GLU A 134 10.91 12.30 -42.66
C GLU A 134 10.23 11.29 -41.75
N GLU A 135 10.80 10.08 -41.61
CA GLU A 135 10.21 8.99 -40.82
C GLU A 135 10.12 9.36 -39.35
N LEU A 136 11.23 9.86 -38.79
CA LEU A 136 11.29 10.32 -37.41
C LEU A 136 10.35 11.51 -37.19
N TYR A 137 10.35 12.49 -38.08
CA TYR A 137 9.44 13.62 -37.99
C TYR A 137 7.97 13.21 -37.99
N GLN A 138 7.56 12.29 -38.89
CA GLN A 138 6.18 11.82 -38.93
C GLN A 138 5.77 11.08 -37.67
N ARG A 139 6.69 10.34 -37.04
CA ARG A 139 6.48 9.68 -35.76
C ARG A 139 6.28 10.67 -34.61
N GLU A 140 7.07 11.74 -34.59
CA GLU A 140 7.16 12.69 -33.47
C GLU A 140 6.30 13.96 -33.65
N LYS A 141 5.81 14.26 -34.86
CA LYS A 141 5.16 15.55 -35.20
C LYS A 141 3.96 15.89 -34.33
N ASP A 142 3.22 14.87 -33.88
CA ASP A 142 2.02 15.08 -33.06
C ASP A 142 2.38 15.51 -31.63
N PHE A 143 3.62 15.28 -31.21
CA PHE A 143 4.14 15.67 -29.91
C PHE A 143 4.87 17.02 -29.92
N LEU A 144 5.34 17.48 -31.10
CA LEU A 144 6.00 18.79 -31.24
C LEU A 144 5.11 19.97 -30.76
N PRO A 145 3.80 20.03 -31.11
CA PRO A 145 2.92 21.09 -30.62
C PRO A 145 2.81 21.13 -29.10
N VAL A 146 2.90 19.96 -28.49
CA VAL A 146 2.83 19.79 -27.02
C VAL A 146 4.03 20.44 -26.36
N LEU A 147 5.24 20.16 -26.85
CA LEU A 147 6.46 20.76 -26.31
C LEU A 147 6.48 22.27 -26.47
N PHE A 148 6.02 22.79 -27.61
CA PHE A 148 5.84 24.22 -27.83
C PHE A 148 4.82 24.84 -26.88
N SER A 149 3.70 24.14 -26.62
CA SER A 149 2.68 24.63 -25.69
C SER A 149 3.21 24.69 -24.26
N LEU A 150 3.93 23.68 -23.79
CA LEU A 150 4.59 23.68 -22.49
C LEU A 150 5.61 24.82 -22.31
N THR A 151 6.22 25.26 -23.39
CA THR A 151 7.27 26.32 -23.36
C THR A 151 6.73 27.72 -23.59
N THR A 152 5.55 27.88 -24.18
CA THR A 152 4.96 29.18 -24.57
C THR A 152 3.61 29.45 -23.89
N ASP A 153 3.11 28.50 -23.11
CA ASP A 153 1.84 28.60 -22.42
C ASP A 153 1.87 29.73 -21.39
N PRO A 154 0.93 30.71 -21.46
CA PRO A 154 0.87 31.81 -20.51
C PRO A 154 0.67 31.38 -19.05
N ALA A 155 0.10 30.19 -18.82
CA ALA A 155 -0.05 29.61 -17.48
C ALA A 155 1.15 28.75 -17.05
N ASN A 156 2.17 28.62 -17.92
CA ASN A 156 3.34 27.81 -17.59
C ASN A 156 4.12 28.46 -16.44
N ASP A 157 4.40 27.69 -15.39
CA ASP A 157 5.11 28.15 -14.20
C ASP A 157 4.41 29.27 -13.39
N VAL A 158 3.11 29.51 -13.62
CA VAL A 158 2.34 30.52 -12.93
C VAL A 158 1.12 29.90 -12.30
N GLU A 159 1.00 30.05 -10.98
CA GLU A 159 -0.28 29.92 -10.33
C GLU A 159 -1.14 31.13 -10.71
N PHE A 160 -2.38 30.89 -11.06
CA PHE A 160 -3.30 31.99 -11.37
C PHE A 160 -4.67 31.73 -10.76
N GLU A 161 -5.36 32.82 -10.48
CA GLU A 161 -6.72 32.81 -9.96
C GLU A 161 -7.72 33.17 -11.07
N ALA A 162 -8.82 32.45 -11.09
CA ALA A 162 -10.00 32.80 -11.87
C ALA A 162 -11.26 32.28 -11.16
N ASP A 163 -12.26 33.14 -11.04
CA ASP A 163 -13.55 32.84 -10.38
C ASP A 163 -13.36 32.27 -8.95
N ASP A 164 -12.47 32.90 -8.16
CA ASP A 164 -12.11 32.53 -6.79
C ASP A 164 -11.49 31.12 -6.65
N VAL A 165 -10.98 30.53 -7.76
CA VAL A 165 -10.31 29.24 -7.78
C VAL A 165 -8.88 29.41 -8.29
N PHE A 166 -7.92 28.75 -7.63
CA PHE A 166 -6.52 28.79 -7.97
C PHE A 166 -6.15 27.61 -8.86
N TYR A 167 -5.37 27.86 -9.88
CA TYR A 167 -5.00 26.89 -10.89
C TYR A 167 -3.51 26.89 -11.17
N ILE A 168 -2.99 25.72 -11.51
CA ILE A 168 -1.63 25.53 -12.03
C ILE A 168 -1.70 24.75 -13.34
N ASN A 169 -0.85 25.09 -14.28
CA ASN A 169 -0.72 24.34 -15.54
C ASN A 169 -0.24 22.91 -15.27
N ASN A 170 -0.94 21.92 -15.84
CA ASN A 170 -0.54 20.50 -15.80
C ASN A 170 -0.28 19.92 -17.19
N GLY A 171 -0.15 20.78 -18.21
CA GLY A 171 0.19 20.45 -19.58
C GLY A 171 -1.01 20.43 -20.53
N PHE A 172 -0.74 20.42 -21.83
CA PHE A 172 -1.71 20.20 -22.92
C PHE A 172 -2.98 21.08 -22.92
N ASN A 173 -2.89 22.34 -22.56
CA ASN A 173 -4.05 23.20 -22.36
C ASN A 173 -4.96 22.72 -21.22
N THR A 174 -4.40 22.05 -20.24
CA THR A 174 -5.09 21.60 -19.05
C THR A 174 -4.50 22.24 -17.80
N VAL A 175 -5.32 22.32 -16.75
CA VAL A 175 -4.91 22.87 -15.46
C VAL A 175 -5.41 21.98 -14.34
N ALA A 176 -4.67 22.03 -13.23
CA ALA A 176 -5.09 21.46 -11.96
C ALA A 176 -5.54 22.54 -10.99
N VAL A 177 -6.49 22.22 -10.14
CA VAL A 177 -6.90 23.05 -9.01
C VAL A 177 -5.88 22.88 -7.88
N VAL A 178 -5.44 24.00 -7.31
CA VAL A 178 -4.55 24.07 -6.15
C VAL A 178 -5.12 25.05 -5.12
N LYS A 179 -4.65 25.03 -3.88
CA LYS A 179 -4.92 26.12 -2.92
C LYS A 179 -4.00 27.31 -3.22
N SER A 180 -4.36 28.47 -2.73
CA SER A 180 -3.49 29.65 -2.81
C SER A 180 -2.16 29.46 -2.07
N GLU A 181 -1.08 30.05 -2.58
CA GLU A 181 0.18 30.20 -1.85
C GLU A 181 0.04 31.14 -0.65
N ASP A 182 -0.97 32.03 -0.63
CA ASP A 182 -1.30 32.87 0.51
C ASP A 182 -2.10 32.07 1.54
N GLU A 183 -1.47 31.77 2.68
CA GLU A 183 -2.08 31.00 3.79
C GLU A 183 -3.39 31.61 4.33
N ASN A 184 -3.72 32.84 4.01
CA ASN A 184 -4.97 33.50 4.41
C ASN A 184 -6.10 33.30 3.41
N LEU A 185 -5.80 32.78 2.21
CA LEU A 185 -6.78 32.54 1.15
C LEU A 185 -7.09 31.06 1.05
N HIS A 186 -8.05 30.58 1.84
CA HIS A 186 -8.54 29.21 1.80
C HIS A 186 -9.92 29.13 1.16
N TYR A 187 -10.21 27.99 0.53
CA TYR A 187 -11.56 27.70 0.05
C TYR A 187 -12.55 27.57 1.22
N LYS A 188 -13.73 28.22 1.06
CA LYS A 188 -14.77 28.29 2.08
C LYS A 188 -16.11 27.85 1.52
N ASP A 189 -16.98 27.38 2.41
CA ASP A 189 -18.34 26.98 2.12
C ASP A 189 -18.46 25.99 0.94
N CYS A 190 -18.54 26.46 -0.30
CA CYS A 190 -18.73 25.65 -1.49
C CYS A 190 -17.69 25.97 -2.56
N LEU A 191 -16.85 25.00 -2.89
CA LEU A 191 -15.93 25.07 -4.02
C LEU A 191 -16.61 24.48 -5.26
N THR A 192 -16.94 25.34 -6.23
CA THR A 192 -17.50 24.93 -7.53
C THR A 192 -16.44 25.10 -8.60
N ILE A 193 -16.02 24.00 -9.21
CA ILE A 193 -14.96 23.99 -10.22
C ILE A 193 -15.59 23.94 -11.60
N PRO A 194 -15.30 24.93 -12.49
CA PRO A 194 -15.79 24.94 -13.86
C PRO A 194 -15.04 23.90 -14.72
N PRO A 195 -15.66 23.37 -15.80
CA PRO A 195 -14.98 22.44 -16.70
C PRO A 195 -13.82 23.08 -17.48
N THR A 196 -13.88 24.40 -17.70
CA THR A 196 -12.86 25.18 -18.39
C THR A 196 -12.64 26.52 -17.72
N VAL A 197 -11.42 27.02 -17.79
CA VAL A 197 -11.04 28.35 -17.27
C VAL A 197 -10.22 29.11 -18.31
N SER A 198 -10.30 30.44 -18.29
CA SER A 198 -9.56 31.29 -19.22
C SER A 198 -8.50 32.10 -18.47
N PHE A 199 -7.25 32.04 -18.98
CA PHE A 199 -6.16 32.87 -18.49
C PHE A 199 -5.40 33.50 -19.65
N ARG A 200 -5.19 34.82 -19.61
CA ARG A 200 -4.50 35.59 -20.64
C ARG A 200 -4.96 35.27 -22.06
N LYS A 201 -6.30 35.21 -22.27
CA LYS A 201 -6.96 34.92 -23.57
C LYS A 201 -6.81 33.48 -24.09
N LYS A 202 -6.28 32.57 -23.29
CA LYS A 202 -6.22 31.14 -23.60
C LYS A 202 -7.21 30.39 -22.69
N SER A 203 -7.90 29.39 -23.24
CA SER A 203 -8.81 28.53 -22.49
C SER A 203 -8.11 27.23 -22.12
N TYR A 204 -8.34 26.77 -20.90
CA TYR A 204 -7.79 25.53 -20.33
C TYR A 204 -8.91 24.65 -19.85
N THR A 205 -8.77 23.34 -20.03
CA THR A 205 -9.68 22.37 -19.42
C THR A 205 -9.18 22.04 -18.00
N VAL A 206 -10.08 22.04 -17.03
CA VAL A 206 -9.74 21.64 -15.65
C VAL A 206 -9.87 20.13 -15.54
N THR A 207 -8.76 19.43 -15.29
CA THR A 207 -8.71 17.96 -15.33
C THR A 207 -8.28 17.31 -14.03
N GLU A 208 -7.77 18.09 -13.08
CA GLU A 208 -7.18 17.54 -11.86
C GLU A 208 -7.49 18.40 -10.63
N ILE A 209 -7.57 17.73 -9.49
CA ILE A 209 -7.51 18.35 -8.17
C ILE A 209 -6.20 17.93 -7.53
N ARG A 210 -5.33 18.90 -7.20
CA ARG A 210 -4.00 18.60 -6.66
C ARG A 210 -3.80 18.97 -5.21
N ASP A 211 -4.24 20.15 -4.82
CA ASP A 211 -3.98 20.64 -3.48
C ASP A 211 -5.14 21.52 -2.99
N VAL A 212 -6.00 20.92 -2.21
CA VAL A 212 -7.11 21.56 -1.48
C VAL A 212 -7.05 21.06 -0.03
N GLN A 213 -5.82 20.75 0.44
CA GLN A 213 -5.60 20.20 1.77
C GLN A 213 -5.83 21.28 2.87
N ASP A 214 -6.26 20.81 4.04
CA ASP A 214 -6.49 21.63 5.24
C ASP A 214 -7.51 22.78 5.06
N CYS A 215 -8.35 22.72 4.03
CA CYS A 215 -9.42 23.70 3.80
C CYS A 215 -10.59 23.45 4.75
N ASN A 216 -10.41 23.82 6.03
CA ASN A 216 -11.35 23.49 7.10
C ASN A 216 -12.63 24.33 7.13
N GLU A 217 -12.76 25.37 6.29
CA GLU A 217 -14.01 26.11 6.11
C GLU A 217 -14.83 25.59 4.93
N LEU A 218 -14.27 24.65 4.13
CA LEU A 218 -14.92 24.06 2.96
C LEU A 218 -15.91 22.97 3.38
N THR A 219 -17.16 23.07 2.92
CA THR A 219 -18.23 22.12 3.28
C THR A 219 -18.79 21.35 2.10
N GLU A 220 -18.70 21.90 0.90
CA GLU A 220 -19.19 21.30 -0.34
C GLU A 220 -18.18 21.43 -1.47
N VAL A 221 -18.00 20.39 -2.28
CA VAL A 221 -17.16 20.41 -3.48
C VAL A 221 -17.98 19.93 -4.68
N LYS A 222 -18.00 20.73 -5.74
CA LYS A 222 -18.66 20.41 -7.01
C LYS A 222 -17.62 20.26 -8.12
N LEU A 223 -17.42 19.03 -8.57
CA LEU A 223 -16.46 18.68 -9.62
C LEU A 223 -17.16 18.58 -10.98
N PRO A 224 -16.58 19.13 -12.06
CA PRO A 224 -17.06 18.93 -13.42
C PRO A 224 -16.67 17.56 -13.95
N ASP A 225 -17.36 17.08 -15.01
CA ASP A 225 -17.08 15.80 -15.66
C ASP A 225 -15.71 15.73 -16.33
N THR A 226 -15.02 16.85 -16.47
CA THR A 226 -13.66 16.92 -17.04
C THR A 226 -12.57 16.47 -16.06
N ILE A 227 -12.86 16.31 -14.76
CA ILE A 227 -11.89 15.83 -13.79
C ILE A 227 -11.60 14.36 -14.03
N THR A 228 -10.32 14.06 -14.21
CA THR A 228 -9.81 12.69 -14.43
C THR A 228 -8.94 12.19 -13.30
N LEU A 229 -8.40 13.10 -12.46
CA LEU A 229 -7.49 12.76 -11.37
C LEU A 229 -7.81 13.58 -10.12
N ILE A 230 -7.88 12.88 -8.99
CA ILE A 230 -7.77 13.47 -7.66
C ILE A 230 -6.41 13.02 -7.11
N ALA A 231 -5.48 13.97 -7.03
CA ALA A 231 -4.08 13.69 -6.74
C ALA A 231 -3.84 13.32 -5.27
N ARG A 232 -2.62 12.90 -4.99
CA ARG A 232 -2.17 12.54 -3.65
C ARG A 232 -2.43 13.67 -2.65
N ASN A 233 -3.08 13.32 -1.54
CA ASN A 233 -3.43 14.26 -0.47
C ASN A 233 -4.28 15.46 -0.89
N ALA A 234 -4.96 15.42 -2.04
CA ALA A 234 -5.67 16.57 -2.62
C ALA A 234 -6.62 17.26 -1.63
N PHE A 235 -7.34 16.52 -0.81
CA PHE A 235 -8.22 17.03 0.25
C PHE A 235 -7.80 16.61 1.66
N PHE A 236 -6.52 16.26 1.84
CA PHE A 236 -5.99 15.82 3.13
C PHE A 236 -6.34 16.84 4.23
N GLY A 237 -6.90 16.37 5.35
CA GLY A 237 -7.21 17.22 6.48
C GLY A 237 -8.36 18.22 6.28
N SER A 238 -9.04 18.24 5.14
CA SER A 238 -10.21 19.10 4.91
C SER A 238 -11.44 18.55 5.63
N HIS A 239 -11.40 18.65 6.96
CA HIS A 239 -12.29 17.95 7.89
C HIS A 239 -13.78 18.24 7.73
N ASN A 240 -14.14 19.41 7.23
CA ASN A 240 -15.54 19.87 7.19
C ASN A 240 -16.28 19.61 5.87
N ILE A 241 -15.62 19.02 4.88
CA ILE A 241 -16.30 18.60 3.64
C ILE A 241 -17.39 17.59 4.00
N GLN A 242 -18.64 17.93 3.71
CA GLN A 242 -19.82 17.09 3.94
C GLN A 242 -20.25 16.37 2.67
N THR A 243 -20.15 17.07 1.54
CA THR A 243 -20.59 16.56 0.24
C THR A 243 -19.55 16.83 -0.84
N ILE A 244 -19.31 15.83 -1.65
CA ILE A 244 -18.53 15.89 -2.87
C ILE A 244 -19.15 14.95 -3.90
N ASN A 245 -19.34 15.43 -5.12
CA ASN A 245 -19.66 14.55 -6.24
C ASN A 245 -18.35 14.03 -6.86
N LEU A 246 -18.30 12.75 -7.17
CA LEU A 246 -17.20 12.16 -7.93
C LEU A 246 -17.71 11.80 -9.34
N PRO A 247 -17.39 12.62 -10.37
CA PRO A 247 -17.86 12.36 -11.72
C PRO A 247 -17.26 11.08 -12.33
N GLU A 248 -18.00 10.45 -13.23
CA GLU A 248 -17.61 9.19 -13.90
C GLU A 248 -16.31 9.30 -14.74
N GLY A 249 -15.87 10.53 -15.03
CA GLY A 249 -14.61 10.80 -15.73
C GLY A 249 -13.35 10.52 -14.92
N ILE A 250 -13.46 10.42 -13.58
CA ILE A 250 -12.30 10.18 -12.70
C ILE A 250 -11.74 8.78 -12.96
N LYS A 251 -10.46 8.73 -13.30
CA LYS A 251 -9.71 7.49 -13.53
C LYS A 251 -8.95 7.03 -12.28
N THR A 252 -8.49 8.00 -11.47
CA THR A 252 -7.66 7.69 -10.30
C THR A 252 -7.95 8.64 -9.16
N ILE A 253 -8.08 8.08 -7.97
CA ILE A 253 -8.04 8.75 -6.67
C ILE A 253 -6.78 8.25 -5.98
N GLU A 254 -5.79 9.14 -5.83
CA GLU A 254 -4.47 8.77 -5.36
C GLU A 254 -4.37 8.65 -3.82
N GLU A 255 -3.17 8.29 -3.35
CA GLU A 255 -2.89 8.03 -1.94
C GLU A 255 -3.29 9.20 -1.04
N GLY A 256 -4.08 8.90 0.01
CA GLY A 256 -4.48 9.88 1.01
C GLY A 256 -5.38 11.02 0.52
N ALA A 257 -5.93 10.92 -0.70
CA ALA A 257 -6.65 12.00 -1.36
C ALA A 257 -7.75 12.64 -0.48
N PHE A 258 -8.45 11.84 0.33
CA PHE A 258 -9.48 12.28 1.28
C PHE A 258 -9.15 11.93 2.72
N TRP A 259 -7.87 11.71 3.05
CA TRP A 259 -7.47 11.38 4.42
C TRP A 259 -7.98 12.43 5.41
N GLY A 260 -8.73 11.98 6.40
CA GLY A 260 -9.24 12.85 7.47
C GLY A 260 -10.40 13.76 7.08
N CYS A 261 -11.07 13.54 5.95
CA CYS A 261 -12.32 14.23 5.61
C CYS A 261 -13.47 13.71 6.49
N THR A 262 -13.47 14.09 7.76
CA THR A 262 -14.28 13.49 8.83
C THR A 262 -15.78 13.72 8.73
N LYS A 263 -16.24 14.66 7.90
CA LYS A 263 -17.68 14.98 7.77
C LYS A 263 -18.33 14.39 6.52
N ILE A 264 -17.57 13.80 5.61
CA ILE A 264 -18.15 13.10 4.44
C ILE A 264 -18.99 11.93 4.96
N GLN A 265 -20.26 11.89 4.54
CA GLN A 265 -21.20 10.84 4.98
C GLN A 265 -21.42 9.75 3.94
N LYS A 266 -21.30 10.10 2.66
CA LYS A 266 -21.52 9.18 1.56
C LYS A 266 -20.52 9.42 0.44
N ILE A 267 -20.03 8.33 -0.17
CA ILE A 267 -19.21 8.31 -1.38
C ILE A 267 -19.76 7.27 -2.35
N ASP A 268 -19.98 7.71 -3.58
CA ASP A 268 -20.26 6.85 -4.72
C ASP A 268 -19.03 6.85 -5.64
N LEU A 269 -18.28 5.73 -5.67
CA LEU A 269 -17.05 5.65 -6.47
C LEU A 269 -17.37 5.53 -7.97
N PRO A 270 -16.69 6.30 -8.84
CA PRO A 270 -16.85 6.19 -10.29
C PRO A 270 -16.50 4.78 -10.79
N LYS A 271 -17.22 4.30 -11.80
CA LYS A 271 -17.20 2.89 -12.23
C LYS A 271 -15.81 2.33 -12.56
N ASN A 272 -14.98 3.11 -13.24
CA ASN A 272 -13.65 2.70 -13.72
C ASN A 272 -12.52 3.45 -12.99
N CYS A 273 -12.75 3.88 -11.77
CA CYS A 273 -11.80 4.67 -10.99
C CYS A 273 -10.89 3.76 -10.17
N GLY A 274 -9.57 3.89 -10.31
CA GLY A 274 -8.58 3.31 -9.41
C GLY A 274 -8.56 4.08 -8.08
N VAL A 275 -8.54 3.36 -6.94
CA VAL A 275 -8.49 3.96 -5.60
C VAL A 275 -7.25 3.45 -4.88
N ALA A 276 -6.34 4.37 -4.58
CA ALA A 276 -5.06 4.04 -3.99
C ALA A 276 -5.11 3.90 -2.46
N ARG A 277 -3.97 3.53 -1.90
CA ARG A 277 -3.75 3.36 -0.46
C ARG A 277 -4.18 4.60 0.34
N TYR A 278 -4.85 4.39 1.48
CA TYR A 278 -5.31 5.45 2.39
C TYR A 278 -6.28 6.47 1.78
N ALA A 279 -6.77 6.31 0.56
CA ALA A 279 -7.53 7.35 -0.14
C ALA A 279 -8.69 7.94 0.69
N PHE A 280 -9.38 7.13 1.48
CA PHE A 280 -10.47 7.54 2.38
C PHE A 280 -10.18 7.21 3.85
N ALA A 281 -8.91 7.07 4.22
CA ALA A 281 -8.57 6.77 5.61
C ALA A 281 -9.02 7.91 6.55
N PHE A 282 -9.52 7.55 7.72
CA PHE A 282 -10.03 8.50 8.72
C PHE A 282 -11.21 9.38 8.25
N CYS A 283 -11.95 8.95 7.23
CA CYS A 283 -13.26 9.52 6.90
C CYS A 283 -14.29 9.06 7.95
N GLU A 284 -14.16 9.55 9.16
CA GLU A 284 -14.89 9.06 10.34
C GLU A 284 -16.41 9.17 10.22
N GLY A 285 -16.90 10.16 9.47
CA GLY A 285 -18.33 10.38 9.21
C GLY A 285 -18.92 9.49 8.13
N LEU A 286 -18.09 8.74 7.38
CA LEU A 286 -18.53 7.95 6.23
C LEU A 286 -19.43 6.79 6.67
N LYS A 287 -20.71 6.86 6.32
CA LYS A 287 -21.74 5.86 6.65
C LYS A 287 -22.01 4.91 5.50
N GLU A 288 -21.96 5.44 4.28
CA GLU A 288 -22.30 4.72 3.07
C GLU A 288 -21.22 4.89 2.02
N ILE A 289 -20.85 3.79 1.38
CA ILE A 289 -19.97 3.78 0.22
C ILE A 289 -20.50 2.82 -0.83
N SER A 290 -20.64 3.32 -2.07
CA SER A 290 -20.87 2.49 -3.24
C SER A 290 -19.51 2.13 -3.86
N LEU A 291 -19.06 0.91 -3.62
CA LEU A 291 -17.81 0.40 -4.19
C LEU A 291 -17.95 0.17 -5.70
N ASN A 292 -16.91 0.47 -6.46
CA ASN A 292 -16.88 0.27 -7.90
C ASN A 292 -16.29 -1.08 -8.32
N GLU A 293 -16.31 -1.37 -9.64
CA GLU A 293 -15.92 -2.66 -10.19
C GLU A 293 -14.38 -2.82 -10.31
N GLN A 294 -13.62 -2.56 -9.25
CA GLN A 294 -12.18 -2.87 -9.18
C GLN A 294 -11.93 -4.34 -8.83
N THR A 295 -10.76 -4.85 -9.17
CA THR A 295 -10.34 -6.21 -8.79
C THR A 295 -9.81 -6.30 -7.35
N SER A 296 -9.30 -5.18 -6.83
CA SER A 296 -8.84 -5.04 -5.44
C SER A 296 -8.89 -3.59 -5.01
N TYR A 297 -9.00 -3.35 -3.72
CA TYR A 297 -8.73 -2.05 -3.09
C TYR A 297 -7.36 -2.10 -2.44
N ASP A 298 -6.60 -1.00 -2.56
CA ASP A 298 -5.25 -0.96 -2.02
C ASP A 298 -5.26 -0.96 -0.47
N SER A 299 -4.10 -1.19 0.13
CA SER A 299 -4.01 -1.33 1.58
C SER A 299 -4.55 -0.09 2.31
N GLU A 300 -5.29 -0.34 3.39
CA GLU A 300 -5.78 0.69 4.31
C GLU A 300 -6.67 1.80 3.66
N THR A 301 -7.25 1.51 2.48
CA THR A 301 -8.05 2.50 1.72
C THR A 301 -9.17 3.14 2.55
N PHE A 302 -9.88 2.36 3.37
CA PHE A 302 -10.98 2.82 4.23
C PHE A 302 -10.67 2.68 5.72
N ARG A 303 -9.38 2.75 6.09
CA ARG A 303 -8.97 2.66 7.49
C ARG A 303 -9.68 3.71 8.35
N ASN A 304 -10.18 3.29 9.53
CA ASN A 304 -10.84 4.16 10.51
C ASN A 304 -12.05 4.96 9.95
N CYS A 305 -12.79 4.42 8.99
CA CYS A 305 -14.14 4.89 8.65
C CYS A 305 -15.11 4.41 9.72
N ILE A 306 -15.05 5.00 10.91
CA ILE A 306 -15.70 4.47 12.12
C ILE A 306 -17.23 4.46 12.05
N SER A 307 -17.85 5.29 11.22
CA SER A 307 -19.32 5.33 11.04
C SER A 307 -19.84 4.34 10.01
N LEU A 308 -18.95 3.60 9.30
CA LEU A 308 -19.36 2.66 8.28
C LEU A 308 -19.98 1.41 8.93
N GLU A 309 -21.24 1.09 8.56
CA GLU A 309 -21.99 -0.01 9.19
C GLU A 309 -22.07 -1.26 8.32
N LYS A 310 -22.05 -1.09 7.00
CA LYS A 310 -22.21 -2.16 6.03
C LYS A 310 -21.32 -1.97 4.81
N ILE A 311 -20.79 -3.10 4.30
CA ILE A 311 -20.10 -3.19 3.00
C ILE A 311 -20.70 -4.32 2.18
N VAL A 312 -20.85 -4.07 0.88
CA VAL A 312 -21.18 -5.06 -0.14
C VAL A 312 -20.08 -5.05 -1.19
N LEU A 313 -19.37 -6.16 -1.35
CA LEU A 313 -18.28 -6.23 -2.34
C LEU A 313 -18.83 -6.45 -3.75
N PRO A 314 -18.39 -5.66 -4.74
CA PRO A 314 -18.67 -5.91 -6.16
C PRO A 314 -18.15 -7.28 -6.62
N GLN A 315 -18.80 -7.86 -7.63
CA GLN A 315 -18.45 -9.20 -8.14
C GLN A 315 -17.05 -9.30 -8.76
N THR A 316 -16.43 -8.17 -9.04
CA THR A 316 -15.08 -8.07 -9.62
C THR A 316 -13.95 -8.15 -8.60
N VAL A 317 -14.21 -7.86 -7.32
CA VAL A 317 -13.19 -7.88 -6.26
C VAL A 317 -12.67 -9.30 -6.07
N ARG A 318 -11.34 -9.47 -6.13
CA ARG A 318 -10.65 -10.75 -5.99
C ARG A 318 -9.87 -10.87 -4.69
N GLU A 319 -9.44 -9.75 -4.12
CA GLU A 319 -8.59 -9.69 -2.94
C GLU A 319 -9.05 -8.59 -1.99
N LEU A 320 -9.09 -8.89 -0.71
CA LEU A 320 -9.15 -7.90 0.36
C LEU A 320 -7.75 -7.77 0.96
N ARG A 321 -7.09 -6.66 0.66
CA ARG A 321 -5.71 -6.40 1.06
C ARG A 321 -5.60 -5.92 2.50
N HIS A 322 -4.37 -5.88 2.98
CA HIS A 322 -3.99 -5.45 4.31
C HIS A 322 -4.74 -4.19 4.77
N GLY A 323 -5.45 -4.28 5.89
CA GLY A 323 -6.07 -3.15 6.56
C GLY A 323 -7.16 -2.40 5.81
N VAL A 324 -7.72 -2.90 4.69
CA VAL A 324 -8.70 -2.16 3.86
C VAL A 324 -9.82 -1.53 4.68
N PHE A 325 -10.37 -2.26 5.66
CA PHE A 325 -11.42 -1.78 6.58
C PHE A 325 -10.96 -1.74 8.04
N ARG A 326 -9.66 -1.71 8.27
CA ARG A 326 -9.08 -1.66 9.62
C ARG A 326 -9.64 -0.48 10.42
N GLY A 327 -10.14 -0.74 11.63
CA GLY A 327 -10.65 0.29 12.54
C GLY A 327 -12.04 0.83 12.19
N CYS A 328 -12.76 0.23 11.24
CA CYS A 328 -14.18 0.54 10.98
C CYS A 328 -15.04 -0.01 12.13
N SER A 329 -14.98 0.64 13.29
CA SER A 329 -15.49 0.11 14.56
C SER A 329 -17.01 -0.11 14.62
N ASN A 330 -17.78 0.46 13.70
CA ASN A 330 -19.22 0.21 13.57
C ASN A 330 -19.57 -0.77 12.43
N LEU A 331 -18.57 -1.28 11.69
CA LEU A 331 -18.81 -2.20 10.59
C LEU A 331 -19.27 -3.57 11.14
N LYS A 332 -20.56 -3.85 10.99
CA LYS A 332 -21.21 -5.08 11.48
C LYS A 332 -21.53 -6.05 10.37
N LYS A 333 -21.73 -5.57 9.15
CA LYS A 333 -22.19 -6.39 8.04
C LYS A 333 -21.28 -6.28 6.84
N VAL A 334 -20.73 -7.42 6.43
CA VAL A 334 -19.90 -7.54 5.22
C VAL A 334 -20.50 -8.62 4.33
N GLU A 335 -20.88 -8.24 3.11
CA GLU A 335 -21.34 -9.16 2.08
C GLU A 335 -20.19 -9.39 1.10
N LEU A 336 -19.52 -10.55 1.22
CA LEU A 336 -18.44 -10.97 0.32
C LEU A 336 -19.02 -11.50 -0.99
N ASN A 337 -18.30 -11.31 -2.10
CA ASN A 337 -18.73 -11.78 -3.42
C ASN A 337 -18.19 -13.18 -3.75
N GLU A 338 -18.86 -13.87 -4.68
CA GLU A 338 -18.48 -15.20 -5.18
C GLU A 338 -17.23 -15.21 -6.09
N GLY A 339 -16.57 -14.07 -6.25
CA GLY A 339 -15.31 -13.96 -7.02
C GLY A 339 -14.07 -13.83 -6.15
N LEU A 340 -14.26 -13.54 -4.84
CA LEU A 340 -13.18 -13.28 -3.89
C LEU A 340 -12.29 -14.52 -3.74
N LYS A 341 -10.95 -14.33 -3.70
CA LYS A 341 -9.94 -15.39 -3.62
C LYS A 341 -9.17 -15.39 -2.30
N SER A 342 -8.89 -14.20 -1.77
CA SER A 342 -8.11 -14.05 -0.54
C SER A 342 -8.60 -12.92 0.35
N ILE A 343 -8.36 -13.09 1.65
CA ILE A 343 -8.65 -12.13 2.71
C ILE A 343 -7.38 -12.01 3.55
N ASP A 344 -6.74 -10.85 3.53
CA ASP A 344 -5.57 -10.59 4.36
C ASP A 344 -5.95 -10.41 5.83
N GLY A 345 -5.08 -10.83 6.73
CA GLY A 345 -5.41 -11.06 8.13
C GLY A 345 -6.00 -9.88 8.89
N ASP A 346 -5.52 -8.68 8.67
CA ASP A 346 -5.97 -7.50 9.41
C ASP A 346 -6.97 -6.62 8.65
N CYS A 347 -7.51 -7.11 7.51
CA CYS A 347 -8.42 -6.29 6.70
C CYS A 347 -9.68 -5.85 7.47
N PHE A 348 -10.10 -6.59 8.49
CA PHE A 348 -11.23 -6.28 9.37
C PHE A 348 -10.81 -6.01 10.82
N ALA A 349 -9.53 -5.74 11.06
CA ALA A 349 -9.03 -5.48 12.41
C ALA A 349 -9.80 -4.33 13.08
N GLY A 350 -10.30 -4.56 14.29
CA GLY A 350 -11.08 -3.57 15.04
C GLY A 350 -12.50 -3.28 14.53
N CYS A 351 -13.03 -4.09 13.60
CA CYS A 351 -14.43 -4.01 13.18
C CYS A 351 -15.38 -4.65 14.22
N ALA A 352 -16.69 -4.40 14.07
CA ALA A 352 -17.75 -4.95 14.93
C ALA A 352 -18.48 -6.15 14.31
N ILE A 353 -17.85 -6.85 13.38
CA ILE A 353 -18.41 -8.04 12.72
C ILE A 353 -18.49 -9.19 13.72
N GLU A 354 -19.65 -9.78 13.92
CA GLU A 354 -19.82 -10.95 14.80
C GLU A 354 -19.76 -12.28 14.04
N GLU A 355 -20.21 -12.30 12.79
CA GLU A 355 -20.20 -13.46 11.90
C GLU A 355 -19.68 -13.05 10.51
N LEU A 356 -18.77 -13.87 9.95
CA LEU A 356 -18.25 -13.68 8.59
C LEU A 356 -18.55 -14.92 7.74
N ARG A 357 -19.26 -14.72 6.61
CA ARG A 357 -19.56 -15.79 5.65
C ARG A 357 -18.54 -15.78 4.52
N ILE A 358 -17.84 -16.89 4.38
CA ILE A 358 -16.76 -17.08 3.40
C ILE A 358 -17.33 -17.77 2.16
N PRO A 359 -17.30 -17.12 0.99
CA PRO A 359 -17.76 -17.70 -0.27
C PRO A 359 -16.96 -18.94 -0.69
N LYS A 360 -17.55 -19.74 -1.56
CA LYS A 360 -16.90 -20.96 -2.07
C LYS A 360 -15.58 -20.73 -2.82
N THR A 361 -15.33 -19.51 -3.27
CA THR A 361 -14.14 -19.18 -4.08
C THR A 361 -12.93 -18.69 -3.28
N VAL A 362 -13.10 -18.37 -1.99
CA VAL A 362 -12.01 -17.98 -1.10
C VAL A 362 -11.16 -19.18 -0.76
N GLY A 363 -9.88 -19.11 -1.07
CA GLY A 363 -8.92 -20.18 -0.80
C GLY A 363 -7.87 -19.85 0.26
N VAL A 364 -7.75 -18.55 0.62
CA VAL A 364 -6.76 -18.09 1.59
C VAL A 364 -7.39 -17.07 2.54
N ILE A 365 -7.18 -17.27 3.82
CA ILE A 365 -7.49 -16.31 4.88
C ILE A 365 -6.26 -16.25 5.77
N ASP A 366 -5.59 -15.10 5.78
CA ASP A 366 -4.42 -14.92 6.62
C ASP A 366 -4.84 -14.63 8.08
N ALA A 367 -4.06 -15.15 9.01
CA ALA A 367 -4.22 -14.89 10.44
C ALA A 367 -3.18 -13.84 10.91
N PRO A 368 -3.51 -13.07 11.97
CA PRO A 368 -4.77 -13.00 12.72
C PRO A 368 -5.77 -12.04 12.07
N LEU A 369 -7.07 -12.31 12.23
CA LEU A 369 -8.11 -11.39 11.74
C LEU A 369 -8.30 -10.14 12.61
N GLU A 370 -7.75 -10.09 13.81
CA GLU A 370 -7.80 -8.98 14.79
C GLU A 370 -9.18 -8.29 14.97
N CYS A 371 -10.25 -9.01 14.67
CA CYS A 371 -11.64 -8.56 14.82
C CYS A 371 -12.24 -9.15 16.10
N ASN A 372 -12.10 -8.47 17.23
CA ASN A 372 -12.47 -8.97 18.56
C ASN A 372 -13.96 -9.27 18.74
N SER A 373 -14.81 -8.76 17.89
CA SER A 373 -16.24 -9.07 17.88
C SER A 373 -16.56 -10.34 17.10
N LEU A 374 -15.65 -10.82 16.23
CA LEU A 374 -15.88 -11.95 15.34
C LEU A 374 -15.85 -13.26 16.12
N LYS A 375 -17.03 -13.85 16.32
CA LYS A 375 -17.22 -15.09 17.07
C LYS A 375 -17.30 -16.32 16.17
N ASN A 376 -17.71 -16.13 14.92
CA ASN A 376 -18.05 -17.24 14.03
C ASN A 376 -17.65 -16.95 12.58
N ILE A 377 -16.93 -17.89 11.97
CA ILE A 377 -16.66 -17.88 10.52
C ILE A 377 -17.39 -19.07 9.90
N ILE A 378 -18.24 -18.79 8.91
CA ILE A 378 -19.02 -19.81 8.21
C ILE A 378 -18.49 -19.91 6.79
N VAL A 379 -17.85 -21.02 6.49
CA VAL A 379 -17.37 -21.33 5.14
C VAL A 379 -18.50 -21.99 4.35
N ASP A 380 -18.70 -21.55 3.10
CA ASP A 380 -19.67 -22.14 2.20
C ASP A 380 -19.40 -23.67 2.05
N PRO A 381 -20.43 -24.54 2.15
CA PRO A 381 -20.24 -25.98 2.02
C PRO A 381 -19.62 -26.45 0.71
N ASP A 382 -19.78 -25.68 -0.39
CA ASP A 382 -19.20 -25.95 -1.70
C ASP A 382 -17.78 -25.40 -1.88
N ASN A 383 -17.18 -24.82 -0.83
CA ASN A 383 -15.79 -24.37 -0.88
C ASN A 383 -14.85 -25.58 -0.96
N ASP A 384 -13.95 -25.61 -1.95
CA ASP A 384 -13.04 -26.72 -2.23
C ASP A 384 -11.66 -26.60 -1.53
N LYS A 385 -11.44 -25.54 -0.74
CA LYS A 385 -10.17 -25.25 -0.06
C LYS A 385 -10.30 -25.21 1.45
N LEU A 386 -11.40 -24.67 1.93
CA LEU A 386 -11.62 -24.36 3.33
C LEU A 386 -12.89 -25.05 3.86
N ARG A 387 -12.90 -25.31 5.18
CA ARG A 387 -14.07 -25.76 5.95
C ARG A 387 -14.12 -25.00 7.26
N SER A 388 -15.31 -24.83 7.82
CA SER A 388 -15.45 -24.34 9.19
C SER A 388 -16.13 -25.37 10.09
N VAL A 389 -15.60 -25.52 11.29
CA VAL A 389 -16.17 -26.33 12.36
C VAL A 389 -16.21 -25.48 13.60
N ASP A 390 -17.40 -25.33 14.19
CA ASP A 390 -17.63 -24.47 15.35
C ASP A 390 -17.04 -23.06 15.19
N GLY A 391 -17.13 -22.47 13.96
CA GLY A 391 -16.66 -21.15 13.64
C GLY A 391 -15.15 -21.01 13.40
N VAL A 392 -14.38 -22.06 13.65
CA VAL A 392 -12.92 -22.11 13.37
C VAL A 392 -12.71 -22.62 11.94
N VAL A 393 -11.76 -22.05 11.22
CA VAL A 393 -11.48 -22.39 9.81
C VAL A 393 -10.33 -23.39 9.72
N TYR A 394 -10.54 -24.38 8.87
CA TYR A 394 -9.59 -25.44 8.55
C TYR A 394 -9.42 -25.55 7.04
N SER A 395 -8.31 -26.17 6.60
CA SER A 395 -8.16 -26.62 5.22
C SER A 395 -9.23 -27.66 4.86
N GLU A 396 -9.53 -27.82 3.57
CA GLU A 396 -10.56 -28.76 3.06
C GLU A 396 -10.44 -30.16 3.63
N GLY A 397 -9.25 -30.72 3.70
CA GLY A 397 -9.01 -32.05 4.28
C GLY A 397 -8.93 -32.08 5.80
N MET A 398 -9.27 -31.01 6.52
CA MET A 398 -9.19 -30.88 7.99
C MET A 398 -7.78 -31.16 8.55
N LYS A 399 -6.73 -31.03 7.72
CA LYS A 399 -5.35 -31.30 8.15
C LYS A 399 -4.67 -30.09 8.79
N ARG A 400 -5.13 -28.90 8.48
CA ARG A 400 -4.55 -27.65 8.96
C ARG A 400 -5.64 -26.81 9.60
N LEU A 401 -5.38 -26.27 10.78
CA LEU A 401 -6.19 -25.22 11.39
C LEU A 401 -5.61 -23.88 10.90
N GLU A 402 -6.38 -23.15 10.10
CA GLU A 402 -5.94 -21.92 9.42
C GLU A 402 -6.12 -20.70 10.33
N VAL A 403 -7.34 -20.47 10.84
CA VAL A 403 -7.66 -19.31 11.68
C VAL A 403 -8.82 -19.56 12.63
N CYS A 404 -8.65 -19.11 13.86
CA CYS A 404 -9.71 -18.99 14.86
C CYS A 404 -10.17 -17.52 14.91
N PRO A 405 -11.48 -17.24 14.88
CA PRO A 405 -11.96 -15.87 15.03
C PRO A 405 -11.59 -15.31 16.41
N THR A 406 -11.07 -14.08 16.44
CA THR A 406 -10.48 -13.49 17.67
C THR A 406 -11.49 -13.24 18.79
N GLY A 407 -12.78 -13.12 18.44
CA GLY A 407 -13.88 -13.03 19.41
C GLY A 407 -14.48 -14.38 19.85
N LYS A 408 -13.89 -15.52 19.43
CA LYS A 408 -14.30 -16.84 19.88
C LYS A 408 -14.25 -16.95 21.39
N GLU A 409 -15.30 -17.51 21.99
CA GLU A 409 -15.44 -17.60 23.45
C GLU A 409 -15.36 -19.08 23.93
N GLY A 410 -14.91 -19.27 25.16
CA GLY A 410 -14.99 -20.56 25.84
C GLY A 410 -13.93 -21.57 25.46
N GLU A 411 -14.32 -22.85 25.42
CA GLU A 411 -13.44 -23.97 25.11
C GLU A 411 -13.32 -24.18 23.60
N VAL A 412 -12.13 -24.43 23.10
CA VAL A 412 -11.87 -24.88 21.73
C VAL A 412 -11.23 -26.26 21.76
N VAL A 413 -11.94 -27.22 21.21
CA VAL A 413 -11.46 -28.60 21.03
C VAL A 413 -11.08 -28.77 19.56
N ILE A 414 -9.77 -28.92 19.31
CA ILE A 414 -9.27 -29.13 17.95
C ILE A 414 -9.63 -30.57 17.54
N PRO A 415 -10.28 -30.78 16.38
CA PRO A 415 -10.71 -32.10 15.94
C PRO A 415 -9.54 -33.07 15.72
N ASP A 416 -9.77 -34.35 16.04
CA ASP A 416 -8.84 -35.40 15.68
C ASP A 416 -8.62 -35.44 14.16
N GLY A 417 -7.35 -35.68 13.75
CA GLY A 417 -6.93 -35.70 12.35
C GLY A 417 -6.34 -34.38 11.86
N VAL A 418 -6.46 -33.28 12.63
CA VAL A 418 -5.70 -32.05 12.40
C VAL A 418 -4.23 -32.34 12.68
N VAL A 419 -3.35 -31.93 11.77
CA VAL A 419 -1.90 -32.19 11.81
C VAL A 419 -1.11 -30.91 12.09
N TYR A 420 -1.60 -29.77 11.60
CA TYR A 420 -0.95 -28.48 11.71
C TYR A 420 -1.88 -27.44 12.32
N ILE A 421 -1.35 -26.64 13.23
CA ILE A 421 -1.94 -25.36 13.67
C ILE A 421 -1.07 -24.28 13.07
N GLU A 422 -1.65 -23.39 12.24
CA GLU A 422 -0.89 -22.35 11.58
C GLU A 422 -0.34 -21.30 12.55
N SER A 423 0.72 -20.61 12.12
CA SER A 423 1.25 -19.46 12.84
C SER A 423 0.16 -18.41 12.99
N HIS A 424 0.10 -17.77 14.15
CA HIS A 424 -0.93 -16.75 14.49
C HIS A 424 -2.40 -17.25 14.50
N ALA A 425 -2.69 -18.53 14.29
CA ALA A 425 -4.04 -19.04 14.11
C ALA A 425 -5.03 -18.67 15.24
N PHE A 426 -4.55 -18.54 16.49
CA PHE A 426 -5.32 -18.08 17.66
C PHE A 426 -4.79 -16.78 18.24
N GLN A 427 -3.93 -16.06 17.51
CA GLN A 427 -3.35 -14.82 18.03
C GLN A 427 -4.46 -13.86 18.47
N SER A 428 -4.31 -13.30 19.68
CA SER A 428 -5.27 -12.35 20.27
C SER A 428 -6.69 -12.91 20.53
N CYS A 429 -6.91 -14.22 20.46
CA CYS A 429 -8.18 -14.84 20.87
C CYS A 429 -8.35 -14.74 22.39
N SER A 430 -8.62 -13.51 22.86
CA SER A 430 -8.60 -13.18 24.28
C SER A 430 -9.77 -13.71 25.09
N SER A 431 -10.81 -14.29 24.44
CA SER A 431 -12.01 -14.81 25.11
C SER A 431 -12.06 -16.33 25.19
N ILE A 432 -11.12 -17.06 24.57
CA ILE A 432 -11.02 -18.50 24.76
C ILE A 432 -10.49 -18.80 26.16
N THR A 433 -10.99 -19.88 26.78
CA THR A 433 -10.63 -20.25 28.15
C THR A 433 -9.87 -21.56 28.24
N LYS A 434 -10.09 -22.46 27.28
CA LYS A 434 -9.44 -23.78 27.25
C LYS A 434 -9.16 -24.19 25.80
N VAL A 435 -8.00 -24.77 25.56
CA VAL A 435 -7.63 -25.39 24.30
C VAL A 435 -7.17 -26.83 24.55
N VAL A 436 -7.71 -27.76 23.75
CA VAL A 436 -7.25 -29.14 23.71
C VAL A 436 -6.68 -29.42 22.33
N VAL A 437 -5.40 -29.72 22.30
CA VAL A 437 -4.64 -30.08 21.09
C VAL A 437 -4.53 -31.61 21.08
N PRO A 438 -5.11 -32.31 20.08
CA PRO A 438 -5.12 -33.76 20.04
C PRO A 438 -3.75 -34.37 19.67
N ASP A 439 -3.59 -35.67 19.90
CA ASP A 439 -2.37 -36.41 19.55
C ASP A 439 -2.04 -36.41 18.03
N SER A 440 -3.02 -36.12 17.18
CA SER A 440 -2.84 -36.04 15.73
C SER A 440 -2.05 -34.79 15.29
N VAL A 441 -1.99 -33.73 16.13
CA VAL A 441 -1.25 -32.50 15.80
C VAL A 441 0.26 -32.76 15.97
N LEU A 442 1.00 -32.54 14.90
CA LEU A 442 2.45 -32.67 14.88
C LEU A 442 3.17 -31.32 14.96
N PHE A 443 2.50 -30.26 14.53
CA PHE A 443 3.11 -28.92 14.45
C PHE A 443 2.16 -27.84 14.97
N ILE A 444 2.70 -27.01 15.87
CA ILE A 444 2.05 -25.79 16.38
C ILE A 444 2.91 -24.61 15.93
N GLY A 445 2.36 -23.72 15.09
CA GLY A 445 3.06 -22.57 14.52
C GLY A 445 3.51 -21.55 15.58
N TRP A 446 4.51 -20.77 15.24
CA TRP A 446 5.00 -19.71 16.11
C TRP A 446 3.90 -18.65 16.34
N GLU A 447 3.87 -18.10 17.58
CA GLU A 447 2.84 -17.10 18.00
C GLU A 447 1.38 -17.57 17.83
N SER A 448 1.12 -18.87 17.60
CA SER A 448 -0.24 -19.35 17.31
C SER A 448 -1.25 -19.03 18.41
N PHE A 449 -0.86 -18.97 19.68
CA PHE A 449 -1.70 -18.59 20.81
C PHE A 449 -1.23 -17.31 21.51
N TYR A 450 -0.44 -16.47 20.83
CA TYR A 450 0.06 -15.23 21.39
C TYR A 450 -1.09 -14.31 21.82
N GLY A 451 -1.04 -13.83 23.08
CA GLY A 451 -2.03 -12.87 23.58
C GLY A 451 -3.42 -13.46 23.90
N CYS A 452 -3.57 -14.77 23.99
CA CYS A 452 -4.79 -15.43 24.48
C CYS A 452 -4.94 -15.19 26.00
N ARG A 453 -5.27 -13.97 26.40
CA ARG A 453 -5.15 -13.51 27.79
C ARG A 453 -6.00 -14.28 28.78
N ASN A 454 -7.21 -14.73 28.38
CA ASN A 454 -8.14 -15.49 29.24
C ASN A 454 -7.99 -17.01 29.11
N LEU A 455 -7.00 -17.50 28.38
CA LEU A 455 -6.72 -18.90 28.26
C LEU A 455 -6.20 -19.43 29.62
N HIS A 456 -6.99 -20.24 30.30
CA HIS A 456 -6.67 -20.82 31.62
C HIS A 456 -6.05 -22.21 31.51
N THR A 457 -6.48 -22.99 30.52
CA THR A 457 -6.08 -24.38 30.40
C THR A 457 -5.61 -24.67 28.97
N VAL A 458 -4.41 -25.24 28.86
CA VAL A 458 -3.85 -25.78 27.62
C VAL A 458 -3.47 -27.24 27.86
N ILE A 459 -3.97 -28.11 27.00
CA ILE A 459 -3.64 -29.54 26.98
C ILE A 459 -3.01 -29.82 25.61
N ILE A 460 -1.73 -30.16 25.58
CA ILE A 460 -0.98 -30.50 24.36
C ILE A 460 -0.84 -32.03 24.32
N GLY A 461 -1.33 -32.61 23.22
CA GLY A 461 -1.26 -34.05 22.96
C GLY A 461 0.16 -34.55 22.65
N ASN A 462 0.29 -35.85 22.51
CA ASN A 462 1.58 -36.53 22.34
C ASN A 462 2.10 -36.54 20.89
N GLY A 463 1.42 -35.88 19.94
CA GLY A 463 1.94 -35.73 18.56
C GLY A 463 2.97 -34.63 18.41
N VAL A 464 2.92 -33.61 19.26
CA VAL A 464 3.75 -32.41 19.17
C VAL A 464 5.17 -32.72 19.70
N ASP A 465 6.19 -32.50 18.87
CA ASP A 465 7.60 -32.63 19.25
C ASP A 465 8.26 -31.30 19.64
N ARG A 466 7.67 -30.17 19.25
CA ARG A 466 8.25 -28.83 19.43
C ARG A 466 7.19 -27.79 19.78
N ILE A 467 7.47 -27.00 20.81
CA ILE A 467 6.74 -25.76 21.11
C ILE A 467 7.57 -24.59 20.59
N GLN A 468 7.05 -23.92 19.58
CA GLN A 468 7.75 -22.85 18.83
C GLN A 468 7.91 -21.57 19.66
N LYS A 469 8.73 -20.64 19.14
CA LYS A 469 8.93 -19.31 19.72
C LYS A 469 7.59 -18.58 19.92
N ASN A 470 7.44 -17.96 21.10
CA ASN A 470 6.29 -17.16 21.50
C ASN A 470 4.92 -17.87 21.42
N THR A 471 4.84 -19.16 21.24
CA THR A 471 3.57 -19.89 20.99
C THR A 471 2.47 -19.51 21.98
N PHE A 472 2.74 -19.47 23.27
CA PHE A 472 1.81 -19.10 24.35
C PHE A 472 2.22 -17.81 25.09
N SER A 473 2.96 -16.93 24.43
CA SER A 473 3.35 -15.66 25.02
C SER A 473 2.12 -14.81 25.36
N TYR A 474 2.16 -14.16 26.54
CA TYR A 474 1.05 -13.33 27.04
C TYR A 474 -0.29 -14.06 27.25
N CYS A 475 -0.30 -15.37 27.43
CA CYS A 475 -1.44 -16.10 27.99
C CYS A 475 -1.48 -15.80 29.49
N GLU A 476 -1.86 -14.59 29.87
CA GLU A 476 -1.67 -14.06 31.24
C GLU A 476 -2.39 -14.89 32.32
N ASN A 477 -3.55 -15.47 31.99
CA ASN A 477 -4.35 -16.26 32.91
C ASN A 477 -4.08 -17.78 32.82
N LEU A 478 -3.08 -18.20 32.04
CA LEU A 478 -2.73 -19.62 31.94
C LEU A 478 -2.28 -20.16 33.29
N SER A 479 -3.05 -21.06 33.86
CA SER A 479 -2.82 -21.68 35.18
C SER A 479 -2.61 -23.20 35.10
N THR A 480 -3.21 -23.85 34.07
CA THR A 480 -3.10 -25.28 33.86
C THR A 480 -2.47 -25.55 32.49
N LEU A 481 -1.27 -26.11 32.52
CA LEU A 481 -0.51 -26.48 31.33
C LEU A 481 -0.14 -27.96 31.40
N VAL A 482 -0.66 -28.75 30.46
CA VAL A 482 -0.30 -30.14 30.27
C VAL A 482 0.49 -30.27 28.97
N ILE A 483 1.70 -30.76 29.06
CA ILE A 483 2.61 -30.93 27.92
C ILE A 483 2.75 -32.42 27.63
N GLY A 484 2.48 -32.81 26.36
CA GLY A 484 2.58 -34.19 25.90
C GLY A 484 4.02 -34.74 25.99
N ASN A 485 4.09 -36.07 26.20
CA ASN A 485 5.36 -36.78 26.42
C ASN A 485 6.25 -36.93 25.15
N SER A 486 5.84 -36.38 24.02
CA SER A 486 6.65 -36.35 22.78
C SER A 486 7.39 -35.02 22.58
N VAL A 487 7.12 -34.01 23.41
CA VAL A 487 7.80 -32.71 23.27
C VAL A 487 9.27 -32.85 23.62
N GLU A 488 10.12 -32.59 22.63
CA GLU A 488 11.58 -32.63 22.74
C GLU A 488 12.25 -31.25 22.77
N ASN A 489 11.52 -30.22 22.25
CA ASN A 489 12.08 -28.89 22.11
C ASN A 489 11.09 -27.80 22.55
N ILE A 490 11.55 -26.84 23.38
CA ILE A 490 10.77 -25.66 23.76
C ILE A 490 11.61 -24.41 23.46
N GLU A 491 11.11 -23.60 22.53
CA GLU A 491 11.84 -22.46 22.02
C GLU A 491 11.73 -21.21 22.90
N GLU A 492 12.40 -20.15 22.45
CA GLU A 492 12.50 -18.87 23.14
C GLU A 492 11.11 -18.28 23.45
N LYS A 493 10.92 -17.87 24.69
CA LYS A 493 9.70 -17.16 25.12
C LYS A 493 8.40 -17.92 24.86
N ALA A 494 8.46 -19.24 24.72
CA ALA A 494 7.27 -20.06 24.42
C ALA A 494 6.10 -19.78 25.38
N PHE A 495 6.36 -19.51 26.68
CA PHE A 495 5.40 -19.18 27.71
C PHE A 495 5.68 -17.81 28.36
N TYR A 496 6.21 -16.86 27.62
CA TYR A 496 6.53 -15.54 28.14
C TYR A 496 5.30 -14.82 28.67
N GLY A 497 5.39 -14.27 29.88
CA GLY A 497 4.30 -13.47 30.46
C GLY A 497 3.06 -14.25 30.87
N CYS A 498 3.14 -15.57 31.05
CA CYS A 498 2.10 -16.39 31.64
C CYS A 498 2.02 -16.14 33.17
N LYS A 499 1.39 -15.04 33.55
CA LYS A 499 1.44 -14.50 34.93
C LYS A 499 0.76 -15.40 35.96
N SER A 500 -0.25 -16.19 35.57
CA SER A 500 -1.02 -17.06 36.47
C SER A 500 -0.44 -18.46 36.58
N LEU A 501 0.64 -18.77 35.87
CA LEU A 501 1.28 -20.07 35.89
C LEU A 501 2.05 -20.25 37.21
N THR A 502 1.64 -21.23 38.02
CA THR A 502 2.24 -21.51 39.34
C THR A 502 3.08 -22.78 39.35
N ARG A 503 2.65 -23.76 38.54
CA ARG A 503 3.30 -25.08 38.42
C ARG A 503 3.40 -25.49 36.97
N VAL A 504 4.54 -26.10 36.61
CA VAL A 504 4.77 -26.75 35.32
C VAL A 504 5.53 -28.06 35.52
N ASP A 505 5.03 -29.11 34.89
CA ASP A 505 5.69 -30.39 34.80
C ASP A 505 6.21 -30.58 33.37
N LEU A 506 7.50 -30.44 33.14
CA LEU A 506 8.15 -30.65 31.85
C LEU A 506 8.37 -32.17 31.63
N PRO A 507 8.07 -32.70 30.43
CA PRO A 507 8.27 -34.12 30.15
C PRO A 507 9.76 -34.49 30.12
N SER A 508 10.04 -35.75 30.45
CA SER A 508 11.43 -36.28 30.45
C SER A 508 12.06 -36.37 29.06
N THR A 509 11.25 -36.22 28.01
CA THR A 509 11.66 -36.21 26.58
C THR A 509 12.38 -34.95 26.11
N ILE A 510 12.34 -33.87 26.91
CA ILE A 510 13.00 -32.60 26.53
C ILE A 510 14.50 -32.83 26.28
N LYS A 511 14.94 -32.40 25.10
CA LYS A 511 16.35 -32.42 24.65
C LYS A 511 16.93 -31.02 24.51
N HIS A 512 16.08 -30.06 24.08
CA HIS A 512 16.47 -28.68 23.84
C HIS A 512 15.45 -27.70 24.42
N TYR A 513 15.91 -26.60 24.97
CA TYR A 513 15.04 -25.54 25.49
C TYR A 513 15.79 -24.20 25.53
N SER A 514 15.03 -23.11 25.52
CA SER A 514 15.55 -21.78 25.79
C SER A 514 15.50 -21.47 27.27
N MET A 515 16.50 -20.76 27.80
CA MET A 515 16.49 -20.28 29.19
C MET A 515 15.33 -19.30 29.48
N SER A 516 14.85 -18.62 28.45
CA SER A 516 13.77 -17.63 28.56
C SER A 516 12.37 -18.23 28.36
N LEU A 517 12.22 -19.57 28.32
CA LEU A 517 10.94 -20.20 28.02
C LEU A 517 9.78 -19.71 28.93
N PHE A 518 10.03 -19.42 30.21
CA PHE A 518 9.08 -18.90 31.20
C PHE A 518 9.39 -17.45 31.61
N GLU A 519 10.08 -16.66 30.81
CA GLU A 519 10.40 -15.29 31.15
C GLU A 519 9.12 -14.50 31.48
N LYS A 520 9.15 -13.70 32.55
CA LYS A 520 7.98 -12.95 33.09
C LYS A 520 6.78 -13.82 33.52
N CYS A 521 7.05 -14.98 34.11
CA CYS A 521 6.07 -15.80 34.82
C CYS A 521 6.30 -15.70 36.35
N PRO A 522 5.99 -14.55 36.98
CA PRO A 522 6.44 -14.24 38.37
C PRO A 522 5.87 -15.16 39.43
N ASN A 523 4.75 -15.82 39.16
CA ASN A 523 4.08 -16.71 40.11
C ASN A 523 4.49 -18.19 39.95
N LEU A 524 5.38 -18.51 39.00
CA LEU A 524 5.89 -19.87 38.83
C LEU A 524 6.80 -20.23 40.00
N THR A 525 6.35 -21.15 40.84
CA THR A 525 7.07 -21.60 42.05
C THR A 525 7.43 -23.08 42.00
N GLU A 526 6.65 -23.87 41.28
CA GLU A 526 6.85 -25.30 41.14
C GLU A 526 7.18 -25.65 39.70
N LEU A 527 8.39 -26.17 39.49
CA LEU A 527 8.85 -26.57 38.16
C LEU A 527 9.48 -27.97 38.24
N THR A 528 8.77 -28.98 37.74
CA THR A 528 9.36 -30.32 37.54
C THR A 528 10.06 -30.34 36.19
N MET A 529 11.27 -30.89 36.16
CA MET A 529 12.04 -30.97 34.93
C MET A 529 12.97 -32.19 34.93
N PRO A 530 13.45 -32.64 33.78
CA PRO A 530 14.45 -33.71 33.67
C PRO A 530 15.69 -33.41 34.49
N GLU A 531 16.29 -34.44 35.10
CA GLU A 531 17.46 -34.32 36.01
C GLU A 531 18.63 -33.52 35.35
N TRP A 532 18.90 -33.76 34.09
CA TRP A 532 19.97 -33.07 33.37
C TRP A 532 19.75 -31.55 33.21
N MET A 533 18.49 -31.03 33.33
CA MET A 533 18.13 -29.62 33.31
C MET A 533 18.29 -28.95 34.68
N GLU A 534 18.34 -29.71 35.78
CA GLU A 534 18.35 -29.18 37.15
C GLU A 534 19.47 -28.15 37.40
N ARG A 535 20.63 -28.33 36.77
CA ARG A 535 21.75 -27.38 36.82
C ARG A 535 21.35 -25.94 36.39
N HIS A 536 20.31 -25.79 35.56
CA HIS A 536 19.83 -24.51 35.02
C HIS A 536 18.56 -24.02 35.71
N ARG A 537 18.03 -24.73 36.69
CA ARG A 537 16.82 -24.36 37.46
C ARG A 537 16.86 -22.92 37.94
N LYS A 538 17.96 -22.51 38.55
CA LYS A 538 18.14 -21.15 39.07
C LYS A 538 18.00 -20.10 37.96
N ASP A 539 18.66 -20.30 36.85
CA ASP A 539 18.62 -19.35 35.74
C ASP A 539 17.22 -19.24 35.13
N ILE A 540 16.54 -20.38 34.90
CA ILE A 540 15.16 -20.40 34.39
C ILE A 540 14.24 -19.65 35.37
N MET A 541 14.37 -19.85 36.68
CA MET A 541 13.56 -19.20 37.71
C MET A 541 13.91 -17.72 37.84
N ASP A 542 15.15 -17.31 37.61
CA ASP A 542 15.57 -15.90 37.58
C ASP A 542 14.97 -15.16 36.37
N TYR A 543 14.86 -15.79 35.23
CA TYR A 543 14.09 -15.28 34.07
C TYR A 543 12.58 -15.22 34.38
N ALA A 544 12.02 -16.27 34.95
CA ALA A 544 10.60 -16.33 35.31
C ALA A 544 10.21 -15.21 36.27
N SER A 545 11.02 -14.99 37.32
CA SER A 545 10.77 -13.93 38.33
C SER A 545 11.11 -12.51 37.85
N GLY A 546 11.70 -12.36 36.65
CA GLY A 546 12.12 -11.07 36.09
C GLY A 546 13.45 -10.53 36.63
N LYS A 547 14.23 -11.33 37.40
CA LYS A 547 15.57 -10.96 37.82
C LYS A 547 16.58 -10.94 36.69
N LYS A 548 16.33 -11.76 35.65
CA LYS A 548 17.02 -11.75 34.37
C LYS A 548 16.02 -11.47 33.24
N SER A 549 16.47 -10.86 32.17
CA SER A 549 15.64 -10.57 30.98
C SER A 549 16.49 -10.68 29.73
N THR A 550 15.93 -11.30 28.69
CA THR A 550 16.43 -11.17 27.33
C THR A 550 15.88 -9.85 26.81
N GLY A 551 16.73 -8.84 26.56
CA GLY A 551 16.27 -7.58 26.00
C GLY A 551 15.40 -7.78 24.73
N TRP A 552 14.54 -6.80 24.44
CA TRP A 552 13.87 -6.74 23.15
C TRP A 552 14.92 -6.44 22.07
N PHE A 553 15.13 -7.35 21.15
CA PHE A 553 15.83 -7.12 19.88
C PHE A 553 14.89 -7.45 18.75
#